data_184a564c91eeb101de457d6356c3ee89
#
_entry.id   184a564c91eeb101de457d6356c3ee89
#
_cell.length_a   1.000
_cell.length_b   1.000
_cell.length_c   1.000
_cell.angle_alpha   90.00
_cell.angle_beta   90.00
_cell.angle_gamma   90.00
#
_symmetry.space_group_name_H-M   'P 1'
#
loop_
_entity.id
_entity.type
_entity.pdbx_description
1 polymer ?
#
loop_
_entity_poly.entity_id
_entity_poly.type
_entity_poly.pdbx_seq_one_letter_code
_entity_poly.pdbx_strand_id
1 'polypeptide(L)'
;KLISFPDDFTNDLVGKEVTLKNAMFVSSTYKGSATGNITLSSQVLRTPTDKVMPGTSDYKKALEENMRNKLVLIPGEIVLTDEDHTLRVGTRMENLKGKVSVSGDNYALTITDRPVIKENRRPQVPEVGKYNMKVASMNLEYYMASPSMWGHSNGAKDEAAFQRQRKKVLAAMKEIDADV
;
A
#
# COMPACT_ATOMS: atom_id res chain seq x y z
N LYS A 1 5.77 -14.69 -21.47
CA LYS A 1 4.92 -15.83 -21.06
C LYS A 1 3.76 -15.32 -20.23
N LEU A 2 2.55 -15.88 -20.44
CA LEU A 2 1.34 -15.55 -19.67
C LEU A 2 1.22 -16.52 -18.48
N ILE A 3 1.21 -16.02 -17.24
CA ILE A 3 1.30 -16.81 -16.01
C ILE A 3 0.45 -16.21 -14.89
N SER A 4 0.16 -17.00 -13.86
CA SER A 4 -0.54 -16.56 -12.64
C SER A 4 0.41 -16.47 -11.45
N PHE A 5 0.26 -15.45 -10.61
CA PHE A 5 0.99 -15.32 -9.35
C PHE A 5 0.04 -15.70 -8.19
N PRO A 6 0.49 -16.44 -7.18
CA PRO A 6 1.86 -16.99 -6.99
C PRO A 6 2.09 -18.37 -7.62
N ASP A 7 1.07 -19.02 -8.17
CA ASP A 7 1.05 -20.46 -8.45
C ASP A 7 2.03 -20.90 -9.55
N ASP A 8 2.21 -20.06 -10.59
CA ASP A 8 3.11 -20.35 -11.70
C ASP A 8 4.53 -19.80 -11.49
N PHE A 9 4.81 -19.11 -10.35
CA PHE A 9 6.13 -18.51 -10.09
C PHE A 9 7.12 -19.54 -9.58
N THR A 10 8.22 -19.66 -10.30
CA THR A 10 9.33 -20.57 -10.02
C THR A 10 10.67 -19.89 -10.31
N ASN A 11 11.76 -20.41 -9.79
CA ASN A 11 13.09 -19.81 -9.95
C ASN A 11 13.57 -19.76 -11.42
N ASP A 12 13.07 -20.64 -12.28
CA ASP A 12 13.39 -20.64 -13.71
C ASP A 12 12.79 -19.46 -14.48
N LEU A 13 11.87 -18.71 -13.87
CA LEU A 13 11.34 -17.47 -14.44
C LEU A 13 12.25 -16.26 -14.19
N VAL A 14 13.20 -16.35 -13.26
CA VAL A 14 14.14 -15.25 -13.00
C VAL A 14 14.89 -14.88 -14.27
N GLY A 15 14.90 -13.59 -14.60
CA GLY A 15 15.47 -13.05 -15.82
C GLY A 15 14.54 -13.07 -17.05
N LYS A 16 13.39 -13.76 -16.97
CA LYS A 16 12.43 -13.84 -18.08
C LYS A 16 11.35 -12.77 -18.00
N GLU A 17 10.82 -12.42 -19.15
CA GLU A 17 9.68 -11.53 -19.27
C GLU A 17 8.37 -12.32 -19.17
N VAL A 18 7.46 -11.81 -18.33
CA VAL A 18 6.16 -12.43 -18.08
C VAL A 18 5.02 -11.40 -18.11
N THR A 19 3.82 -11.89 -18.34
CA THR A 19 2.58 -11.12 -18.18
C THR A 19 1.69 -11.87 -17.19
N LEU A 20 1.19 -11.17 -16.17
CA LEU A 20 0.29 -11.76 -15.19
C LEU A 20 -1.14 -11.86 -15.73
N LYS A 21 -1.74 -13.05 -15.61
CA LYS A 21 -3.14 -13.29 -15.96
C LYS A 21 -4.10 -12.71 -14.94
N ASN A 22 -3.75 -12.88 -13.66
CA ASN A 22 -4.58 -12.46 -12.55
C ASN A 22 -4.32 -11.00 -12.18
N ALA A 23 -5.36 -10.33 -11.72
CA ALA A 23 -5.23 -9.04 -11.09
C ALA A 23 -4.41 -9.15 -9.80
N MET A 24 -3.65 -8.10 -9.50
CA MET A 24 -2.88 -7.98 -8.28
C MET A 24 -3.38 -6.81 -7.45
N PHE A 25 -3.19 -6.89 -6.15
CA PHE A 25 -3.62 -5.86 -5.21
C PHE A 25 -2.42 -5.30 -4.46
N VAL A 26 -2.39 -3.99 -4.28
CA VAL A 26 -1.39 -3.35 -3.42
C VAL A 26 -1.59 -3.82 -1.98
N SER A 27 -0.60 -4.48 -1.41
CA SER A 27 -0.61 -4.98 -0.02
C SER A 27 0.24 -4.15 0.91
N SER A 28 1.27 -3.46 0.38
CA SER A 28 2.09 -2.54 1.17
C SER A 28 2.72 -1.48 0.28
N THR A 29 2.75 -0.26 0.79
CA THR A 29 3.44 0.89 0.20
C THR A 29 4.62 1.34 1.07
N TYR A 30 5.05 0.53 2.03
CA TYR A 30 6.01 0.88 3.07
C TYR A 30 7.33 1.50 2.55
N LYS A 31 7.86 0.98 1.45
CA LYS A 31 9.08 1.52 0.83
C LYS A 31 8.80 2.37 -0.41
N GLY A 32 7.54 2.61 -0.74
CA GLY A 32 7.14 3.29 -1.96
C GLY A 32 7.70 4.72 -2.10
N SER A 33 7.75 5.47 -1.00
CA SER A 33 8.30 6.83 -1.00
C SER A 33 9.83 6.88 -1.11
N ALA A 34 10.53 5.83 -0.68
CA ALA A 34 12.00 5.79 -0.67
C ALA A 34 12.58 5.21 -1.96
N THR A 35 11.98 4.15 -2.49
CA THR A 35 12.51 3.39 -3.64
C THR A 35 11.54 3.30 -4.80
N GLY A 36 10.31 3.79 -4.64
CA GLY A 36 9.22 3.54 -5.58
C GLY A 36 8.64 2.13 -5.52
N ASN A 37 9.31 1.19 -4.85
CA ASN A 37 8.90 -0.21 -4.82
C ASN A 37 7.68 -0.39 -3.90
N ILE A 38 6.75 -1.21 -4.35
CA ILE A 38 5.54 -1.57 -3.60
C ILE A 38 5.38 -3.09 -3.53
N THR A 39 4.63 -3.58 -2.55
CA THR A 39 4.30 -5.00 -2.48
C THR A 39 2.91 -5.24 -3.03
N LEU A 40 2.80 -6.17 -3.96
CA LEU A 40 1.55 -6.68 -4.51
C LEU A 40 1.26 -8.10 -3.99
N SER A 41 0.01 -8.51 -4.07
CA SER A 41 -0.46 -9.87 -3.81
C SER A 41 -1.66 -10.21 -4.69
N SER A 42 -1.95 -11.48 -4.88
CA SER A 42 -3.10 -11.94 -5.69
C SER A 42 -4.46 -11.66 -5.02
N GLN A 43 -4.45 -11.32 -3.73
CA GLN A 43 -5.60 -10.89 -2.94
C GLN A 43 -5.15 -9.91 -1.87
N VAL A 44 -6.06 -9.13 -1.31
CA VAL A 44 -5.71 -8.25 -0.16
C VAL A 44 -5.31 -9.12 1.02
N LEU A 45 -4.05 -9.03 1.43
CA LEU A 45 -3.52 -9.77 2.57
C LEU A 45 -4.07 -9.20 3.87
N ARG A 46 -4.50 -10.10 4.75
CA ARG A 46 -4.91 -9.79 6.12
C ARG A 46 -3.90 -10.33 7.10
N THR A 47 -3.78 -9.66 8.24
CA THR A 47 -3.01 -10.19 9.36
C THR A 47 -3.58 -11.55 9.76
N PRO A 48 -2.75 -12.60 9.91
CA PRO A 48 -3.26 -13.93 10.28
C PRO A 48 -4.16 -13.93 11.53
N THR A 49 -3.86 -13.07 12.50
CA THR A 49 -4.64 -12.90 13.74
C THR A 49 -6.05 -12.39 13.55
N ASP A 50 -6.39 -11.88 12.36
CA ASP A 50 -7.78 -11.51 12.03
C ASP A 50 -8.72 -12.73 11.94
N LYS A 51 -8.15 -13.92 11.74
CA LYS A 51 -8.93 -15.13 11.46
C LYS A 51 -8.55 -16.32 12.34
N VAL A 52 -7.31 -16.38 12.82
CA VAL A 52 -6.77 -17.54 13.52
C VAL A 52 -5.98 -17.13 14.77
N MET A 53 -5.99 -17.99 15.79
CA MET A 53 -5.27 -17.75 17.03
C MET A 53 -3.75 -17.83 16.84
N PRO A 54 -2.97 -16.90 17.42
CA PRO A 54 -1.51 -16.97 17.43
C PRO A 54 -1.01 -18.28 18.04
N GLY A 55 0.10 -18.79 17.51
CA GLY A 55 0.76 -19.99 18.03
C GLY A 55 0.17 -21.32 17.53
N THR A 56 -0.94 -21.30 16.80
CA THR A 56 -1.55 -22.50 16.22
C THR A 56 -0.89 -22.90 14.89
N SER A 57 -1.12 -24.15 14.43
CA SER A 57 -0.70 -24.61 13.11
C SER A 57 -1.34 -23.77 11.99
N ASP A 58 -2.60 -23.37 12.15
CA ASP A 58 -3.32 -22.56 11.18
C ASP A 58 -2.77 -21.14 11.08
N TYR A 59 -2.30 -20.58 12.20
CA TYR A 59 -1.57 -19.30 12.17
C TYR A 59 -0.29 -19.39 11.35
N LYS A 60 0.50 -20.48 11.53
CA LYS A 60 1.73 -20.69 10.76
C LYS A 60 1.43 -20.84 9.27
N LYS A 61 0.43 -21.63 8.90
CA LYS A 61 0.00 -21.80 7.51
C LYS A 61 -0.43 -20.45 6.89
N ALA A 62 -1.27 -19.68 7.59
CA ALA A 62 -1.72 -18.38 7.11
C ALA A 62 -0.55 -17.39 6.93
N LEU A 63 0.45 -17.44 7.82
CA LEU A 63 1.66 -16.63 7.69
C LEU A 63 2.47 -17.04 6.45
N GLU A 64 2.70 -18.34 6.24
CA GLU A 64 3.42 -18.89 5.08
C GLU A 64 2.71 -18.55 3.77
N GLU A 65 1.38 -18.69 3.71
CA GLU A 65 0.57 -18.29 2.56
C GLU A 65 0.69 -16.79 2.27
N ASN A 66 0.63 -15.94 3.30
CA ASN A 66 0.85 -14.51 3.14
C ASN A 66 2.25 -14.20 2.63
N MET A 67 3.28 -14.89 3.11
CA MET A 67 4.66 -14.70 2.64
C MET A 67 4.81 -15.13 1.17
N ARG A 68 4.29 -16.30 0.80
CA ARG A 68 4.30 -16.80 -0.57
C ARG A 68 3.57 -15.87 -1.53
N ASN A 69 2.55 -15.17 -1.05
CA ASN A 69 1.69 -14.29 -1.86
C ASN A 69 2.18 -12.83 -1.87
N LYS A 70 3.48 -12.60 -1.77
CA LYS A 70 4.09 -11.28 -1.89
C LYS A 70 4.94 -11.18 -3.13
N LEU A 71 4.64 -10.21 -3.97
CA LEU A 71 5.41 -9.84 -5.16
C LEU A 71 5.87 -8.39 -5.02
N VAL A 72 7.17 -8.15 -5.12
CA VAL A 72 7.70 -6.79 -5.12
C VAL A 72 7.54 -6.21 -6.53
N LEU A 73 6.79 -5.13 -6.65
CA LEU A 73 6.70 -4.37 -7.91
C LEU A 73 7.78 -3.30 -7.93
N ILE A 74 8.57 -3.30 -8.97
CA ILE A 74 9.63 -2.31 -9.26
C ILE A 74 9.16 -1.49 -10.46
N PRO A 75 8.67 -0.26 -10.26
CA PRO A 75 8.11 0.54 -11.35
C PRO A 75 9.17 1.19 -12.25
N GLY A 76 10.43 1.29 -11.78
CA GLY A 76 11.43 2.07 -12.49
C GLY A 76 11.01 3.54 -12.61
N GLU A 77 10.96 4.04 -13.83
CA GLU A 77 10.51 5.42 -14.13
C GLU A 77 9.00 5.54 -14.34
N ILE A 78 8.27 4.42 -14.28
CA ILE A 78 6.82 4.40 -14.52
C ILE A 78 6.10 4.97 -13.31
N VAL A 79 5.34 6.04 -13.52
CA VAL A 79 4.51 6.67 -12.48
C VAL A 79 3.26 5.84 -12.25
N LEU A 80 3.09 5.33 -11.04
CA LEU A 80 1.95 4.51 -10.61
C LEU A 80 0.87 5.32 -9.88
N THR A 81 1.22 6.50 -9.41
CA THR A 81 0.30 7.36 -8.65
C THR A 81 -0.56 8.21 -9.58
N ASP A 82 -1.71 8.63 -9.07
CA ASP A 82 -2.55 9.66 -9.67
C ASP A 82 -1.95 11.08 -9.47
N GLU A 83 -2.70 12.11 -9.85
CA GLU A 83 -2.31 13.51 -9.66
C GLU A 83 -2.10 13.90 -8.19
N ASP A 84 -2.80 13.22 -7.27
CA ASP A 84 -2.66 13.41 -5.83
C ASP A 84 -1.46 12.67 -5.23
N HIS A 85 -0.67 11.96 -6.04
CA HIS A 85 0.46 11.13 -5.62
C HIS A 85 0.10 10.11 -4.53
N THR A 86 -1.10 9.53 -4.62
CA THR A 86 -1.63 8.60 -3.64
C THR A 86 -1.78 7.21 -4.24
N LEU A 87 -1.07 6.24 -3.66
CA LEU A 87 -1.27 4.83 -3.93
C LEU A 87 -1.67 4.14 -2.63
N ARG A 88 -2.80 3.44 -2.64
CA ARG A 88 -3.41 2.88 -1.42
C ARG A 88 -3.36 1.37 -1.42
N VAL A 89 -3.24 0.78 -0.22
CA VAL A 89 -3.47 -0.65 -0.01
C VAL A 89 -4.87 -1.01 -0.52
N GLY A 90 -4.98 -2.13 -1.22
CA GLY A 90 -6.21 -2.57 -1.86
C GLY A 90 -6.42 -2.02 -3.28
N THR A 91 -5.59 -1.09 -3.77
CA THR A 91 -5.60 -0.70 -5.18
C THR A 91 -5.33 -1.92 -6.05
N ARG A 92 -6.19 -2.14 -7.05
CA ARG A 92 -6.11 -3.27 -7.98
C ARG A 92 -5.33 -2.88 -9.22
N MET A 93 -4.44 -3.75 -9.64
CA MET A 93 -3.63 -3.60 -10.85
C MET A 93 -3.83 -4.80 -11.78
N GLU A 94 -4.01 -4.52 -13.07
CA GLU A 94 -4.21 -5.51 -14.12
C GLU A 94 -3.19 -5.30 -15.24
N ASN A 95 -3.01 -6.32 -16.08
CA ASN A 95 -2.09 -6.27 -17.22
C ASN A 95 -0.63 -5.98 -16.82
N LEU A 96 -0.21 -6.53 -15.67
CA LEU A 96 1.16 -6.41 -15.22
C LEU A 96 2.08 -7.23 -16.12
N LYS A 97 3.00 -6.54 -16.78
CA LYS A 97 4.02 -7.12 -17.65
C LYS A 97 5.39 -6.63 -17.21
N GLY A 98 6.36 -7.53 -17.16
CA GLY A 98 7.70 -7.15 -16.75
C GLY A 98 8.66 -8.31 -16.66
N LYS A 99 9.89 -7.99 -16.24
CA LYS A 99 10.97 -8.94 -16.04
C LYS A 99 11.00 -9.42 -14.59
N VAL A 100 11.03 -10.73 -14.42
CA VAL A 100 11.10 -11.37 -13.09
C VAL A 100 12.52 -11.26 -12.53
N SER A 101 12.61 -10.90 -11.25
CA SER A 101 13.85 -10.90 -10.47
C SER A 101 13.53 -11.34 -9.02
N VAL A 102 14.51 -11.25 -8.14
CA VAL A 102 14.37 -11.53 -6.71
C VAL A 102 14.72 -10.28 -5.92
N SER A 103 13.96 -9.98 -4.88
CA SER A 103 14.21 -8.88 -3.95
C SER A 103 14.04 -9.38 -2.50
N GLY A 104 15.16 -9.61 -1.82
CA GLY A 104 15.18 -10.35 -0.55
C GLY A 104 14.64 -11.75 -0.75
N ASP A 105 13.70 -12.16 0.08
CA ASP A 105 13.06 -13.49 0.02
C ASP A 105 11.84 -13.55 -0.92
N ASN A 106 11.55 -12.48 -1.66
CA ASN A 106 10.37 -12.41 -2.52
C ASN A 106 10.76 -12.33 -3.99
N TYR A 107 9.89 -12.85 -4.86
CA TYR A 107 9.97 -12.51 -6.27
C TYR A 107 9.68 -11.03 -6.48
N ALA A 108 10.31 -10.45 -7.50
CA ALA A 108 10.08 -9.09 -7.92
C ALA A 108 9.74 -9.04 -9.41
N LEU A 109 8.96 -8.06 -9.79
CA LEU A 109 8.60 -7.77 -11.17
C LEU A 109 8.96 -6.33 -11.50
N THR A 110 9.98 -6.16 -12.34
CA THR A 110 10.29 -4.85 -12.92
C THR A 110 9.39 -4.65 -14.13
N ILE A 111 8.42 -3.74 -14.02
CA ILE A 111 7.43 -3.55 -15.08
C ILE A 111 8.01 -2.79 -16.28
N THR A 112 7.52 -3.13 -17.47
CA THR A 112 7.89 -2.51 -18.75
C THR A 112 6.87 -1.50 -19.23
N ASP A 113 5.63 -1.65 -18.78
CA ASP A 113 4.51 -0.79 -19.19
C ASP A 113 3.68 -0.42 -17.95
N ARG A 114 2.97 0.72 -18.02
CA ARG A 114 2.07 1.13 -16.95
C ARG A 114 0.88 0.16 -16.89
N PRO A 115 0.61 -0.48 -15.74
CA PRO A 115 -0.54 -1.36 -15.59
C PRO A 115 -1.85 -0.58 -15.61
N VAL A 116 -2.96 -1.27 -15.82
CA VAL A 116 -4.29 -0.71 -15.56
C VAL A 116 -4.49 -0.64 -14.06
N ILE A 117 -4.70 0.56 -13.54
CA ILE A 117 -4.82 0.82 -12.10
C ILE A 117 -6.28 1.17 -11.79
N LYS A 118 -6.89 0.39 -10.90
CA LYS A 118 -8.21 0.65 -10.33
C LYS A 118 -8.03 1.01 -8.86
N GLU A 119 -8.13 2.30 -8.58
CA GLU A 119 -7.89 2.86 -7.26
C GLU A 119 -8.84 2.29 -6.20
N ASN A 120 -8.32 2.05 -5.02
CA ASN A 120 -9.12 1.82 -3.83
C ASN A 120 -9.43 3.17 -3.17
N ARG A 121 -10.48 3.83 -3.64
CA ARG A 121 -10.89 5.13 -3.09
C ARG A 121 -11.36 5.00 -1.65
N ARG A 122 -11.21 6.06 -0.86
CA ARG A 122 -11.78 6.12 0.48
C ARG A 122 -13.30 6.07 0.38
N PRO A 123 -13.98 5.27 1.22
CA PRO A 123 -15.41 5.40 1.38
C PRO A 123 -15.75 6.80 1.90
N GLN A 124 -16.97 7.23 1.67
CA GLN A 124 -17.48 8.45 2.29
C GLN A 124 -17.44 8.30 3.82
N VAL A 125 -17.37 9.43 4.54
CA VAL A 125 -17.50 9.44 6.00
C VAL A 125 -18.83 8.80 6.37
N PRO A 126 -18.85 7.79 7.27
CA PRO A 126 -20.08 7.15 7.66
C PRO A 126 -20.97 8.13 8.42
N GLU A 127 -22.28 8.09 8.13
CA GLU A 127 -23.26 8.82 8.92
C GLU A 127 -23.37 8.17 10.31
N VAL A 128 -23.21 8.97 11.35
CA VAL A 128 -23.23 8.49 12.75
C VAL A 128 -24.62 8.56 13.41
N GLY A 129 -25.66 8.85 12.63
CA GLY A 129 -27.03 8.91 13.11
C GLY A 129 -27.36 10.19 13.92
N LYS A 130 -28.38 10.14 14.79
CA LYS A 130 -28.76 11.27 15.64
C LYS A 130 -27.88 11.31 16.88
N TYR A 131 -27.32 12.48 17.17
CA TYR A 131 -26.45 12.71 18.33
C TYR A 131 -26.68 14.12 18.88
N ASN A 132 -26.34 14.33 20.14
CA ASN A 132 -26.34 15.66 20.80
C ASN A 132 -24.91 16.25 20.76
N MET A 133 -23.90 15.42 20.65
CA MET A 133 -22.51 15.80 20.59
C MET A 133 -21.73 14.76 19.73
N LYS A 134 -20.87 15.22 18.87
CA LYS A 134 -19.95 14.39 18.08
C LYS A 134 -18.52 14.58 18.60
N VAL A 135 -17.93 13.51 19.10
CA VAL A 135 -16.55 13.49 19.58
C VAL A 135 -15.70 12.70 18.59
N ALA A 136 -14.54 13.22 18.23
CA ALA A 136 -13.58 12.53 17.38
C ALA A 136 -12.23 12.41 18.06
N SER A 137 -11.54 11.28 17.80
CA SER A 137 -10.15 11.08 18.17
C SER A 137 -9.34 10.77 16.93
N MET A 138 -8.24 11.49 16.72
CA MET A 138 -7.38 11.32 15.57
C MET A 138 -5.92 11.32 15.99
N ASN A 139 -5.19 10.25 15.64
CA ASN A 139 -3.75 10.24 15.77
C ASN A 139 -3.13 11.04 14.62
N LEU A 140 -2.44 12.12 14.93
CA LEU A 140 -1.76 12.97 13.93
C LEU A 140 -0.35 12.48 13.63
N GLU A 141 0.15 11.48 14.37
CA GLU A 141 1.54 10.99 14.31
C GLU A 141 2.52 12.17 14.15
N TYR A 142 3.68 12.12 14.19
CA TYR A 142 4.74 13.13 14.02
C TYR A 142 4.33 14.49 13.36
N TYR A 143 3.16 15.05 13.73
CA TYR A 143 2.70 16.37 13.31
C TYR A 143 3.43 17.44 14.14
N MET A 144 4.56 17.89 13.66
CA MET A 144 5.45 18.82 14.34
C MET A 144 5.26 20.23 13.76
N ALA A 145 4.54 21.08 14.48
CA ALA A 145 4.22 22.43 14.02
C ALA A 145 5.42 23.40 14.09
N SER A 146 6.43 23.10 14.92
CA SER A 146 7.61 23.95 15.04
C SER A 146 8.64 23.65 13.94
N PRO A 147 9.12 24.68 13.19
CA PRO A 147 10.16 24.50 12.19
C PRO A 147 11.46 23.85 12.72
N SER A 148 11.79 24.10 13.99
CA SER A 148 12.96 23.50 14.62
C SER A 148 12.89 21.98 14.77
N MET A 149 11.71 21.40 14.63
CA MET A 149 11.49 19.96 14.71
C MET A 149 11.38 19.29 13.34
N TRP A 150 11.48 20.04 12.26
CA TRP A 150 11.45 19.45 10.91
C TRP A 150 12.78 18.75 10.58
N GLY A 151 12.72 17.80 9.65
CA GLY A 151 13.90 17.00 9.28
C GLY A 151 14.15 15.78 10.16
N HIS A 152 13.36 15.57 11.22
CA HIS A 152 13.38 14.30 11.96
C HIS A 152 12.83 13.16 11.10
N SER A 153 13.29 11.94 11.35
CA SER A 153 13.08 10.75 10.50
C SER A 153 11.63 10.46 10.14
N ASN A 154 10.69 10.84 11.00
CA ASN A 154 9.27 10.48 10.85
C ASN A 154 8.36 11.69 10.62
N GLY A 155 8.84 12.90 10.75
CA GLY A 155 8.08 14.14 10.55
C GLY A 155 8.25 14.76 9.18
N ALA A 156 7.65 15.93 8.98
CA ALA A 156 7.88 16.75 7.80
C ALA A 156 9.36 17.11 7.68
N LYS A 157 9.91 17.01 6.47
CA LYS A 157 11.33 17.31 6.21
C LYS A 157 11.59 18.81 6.09
N ASP A 158 10.60 19.56 5.64
CA ASP A 158 10.67 20.96 5.31
C ASP A 158 9.28 21.60 5.39
N GLU A 159 9.21 22.92 5.21
CA GLU A 159 7.99 23.70 5.18
C GLU A 159 6.97 23.17 4.16
N ALA A 160 7.40 22.83 2.96
CA ALA A 160 6.50 22.36 1.91
C ALA A 160 5.85 21.02 2.28
N ALA A 161 6.62 20.09 2.87
CA ALA A 161 6.12 18.81 3.39
C ALA A 161 5.16 19.04 4.55
N PHE A 162 5.47 19.97 5.47
CA PHE A 162 4.59 20.33 6.58
C PHE A 162 3.27 20.91 6.08
N GLN A 163 3.28 21.81 5.12
CA GLN A 163 2.05 22.39 4.58
C GLN A 163 1.17 21.34 3.86
N ARG A 164 1.78 20.39 3.18
CA ARG A 164 1.02 19.25 2.60
C ARG A 164 0.36 18.40 3.69
N GLN A 165 1.09 18.09 4.77
CA GLN A 165 0.55 17.34 5.91
C GLN A 165 -0.58 18.12 6.58
N ARG A 166 -0.35 19.41 6.88
CA ARG A 166 -1.34 20.31 7.48
C ARG A 166 -2.62 20.40 6.66
N LYS A 167 -2.53 20.56 5.35
CA LYS A 167 -3.69 20.60 4.45
C LYS A 167 -4.53 19.32 4.56
N LYS A 168 -3.90 18.15 4.62
CA LYS A 168 -4.58 16.86 4.77
C LYS A 168 -5.25 16.71 6.14
N VAL A 169 -4.57 17.10 7.21
CA VAL A 169 -5.12 17.07 8.58
C VAL A 169 -6.34 17.97 8.69
N LEU A 170 -6.23 19.22 8.21
CA LEU A 170 -7.35 20.17 8.24
C LEU A 170 -8.54 19.72 7.39
N ALA A 171 -8.28 19.08 6.23
CA ALA A 171 -9.34 18.53 5.40
C ALA A 171 -10.08 17.40 6.13
N ALA A 172 -9.34 16.49 6.77
CA ALA A 172 -9.93 15.40 7.56
C ALA A 172 -10.76 15.94 8.76
N MET A 173 -10.22 16.91 9.49
CA MET A 173 -10.95 17.55 10.60
C MET A 173 -12.26 18.19 10.14
N LYS A 174 -12.24 18.92 9.02
CA LYS A 174 -13.44 19.53 8.45
C LYS A 174 -14.46 18.48 7.99
N GLU A 175 -14.00 17.37 7.41
CA GLU A 175 -14.87 16.29 6.94
C GLU A 175 -15.49 15.53 8.10
N ILE A 176 -14.76 15.34 9.21
CA ILE A 176 -15.27 14.72 10.43
C ILE A 176 -16.33 15.59 11.07
N ASP A 177 -16.16 16.91 11.06
CA ASP A 177 -17.11 17.89 11.63
C ASP A 177 -17.55 17.53 13.05
N ALA A 178 -16.58 17.35 13.95
CA ALA A 178 -16.80 17.03 15.35
C ALA A 178 -16.90 18.30 16.20
N ASP A 179 -17.68 18.22 17.28
CA ASP A 179 -17.80 19.29 18.28
C ASP A 179 -16.57 19.34 19.18
N VAL A 180 -15.94 18.17 19.43
CA VAL A 180 -14.72 17.99 20.26
C VAL A 180 -13.80 16.96 19.64
#